data_ca09a969e61f59868e00d02b83e05095
#
_entry.id   ca09a969e61f59868e00d02b83e05095
#
_cell.length_a   1.000
_cell.length_b   1.000
_cell.length_c   1.000
_cell.angle_alpha   90.00
_cell.angle_beta   90.00
_cell.angle_gamma   90.00
#
_symmetry.space_group_name_H-M   'P 1'
#
loop_
_entity.id
_entity.type
_entity.pdbx_description
1 polymer ?
#
loop_
_entity_poly.entity_id
_entity_poly.type
_entity_poly.pdbx_seq_one_letter_code
_entity_poly.pdbx_strand_id
1 'polypeptide(L)'
;MSVTEYLKWFEDHPGKMTDTYSQAGSSSADTIAYGKHELSGQTVEELRKFVRGESNSSGGNMANEDALYRGKILEAPNVMMTLRYLCKFTDPENITSTYPVMEPDVYDALQMASSVDHKLYFHKPVHIPVPGVKDQYVTMQGEVINELKSQMVGNGELKRNYISQSNHQMVCTGGDFALVSVLSKNGQL
;
A
#
# COMPACT_ATOMS: atom_id res chain seq x y z
N MET A 1 -13.41 -19.35 -7.50
CA MET A 1 -14.37 -18.22 -7.46
C MET A 1 -14.82 -17.94 -8.88
N SER A 2 -16.13 -17.97 -9.16
CA SER A 2 -16.69 -17.59 -10.47
C SER A 2 -16.61 -16.07 -10.65
N VAL A 3 -16.78 -15.57 -11.89
CA VAL A 3 -16.81 -14.12 -12.15
C VAL A 3 -17.91 -13.44 -11.34
N THR A 4 -19.08 -14.08 -11.22
CA THR A 4 -20.21 -13.55 -10.45
C THR A 4 -19.91 -13.48 -8.95
N GLU A 5 -19.26 -14.50 -8.40
CA GLU A 5 -18.83 -14.51 -6.98
C GLU A 5 -17.77 -13.45 -6.72
N TYR A 6 -16.86 -13.24 -7.67
CA TYR A 6 -15.83 -12.20 -7.58
C TYR A 6 -16.44 -10.80 -7.62
N LEU A 7 -17.37 -10.54 -8.56
CA LEU A 7 -18.06 -9.25 -8.65
C LEU A 7 -18.86 -8.96 -7.39
N LYS A 8 -19.60 -9.97 -6.88
CA LYS A 8 -20.32 -9.83 -5.63
C LYS A 8 -19.40 -9.59 -4.44
N TRP A 9 -18.28 -10.35 -4.36
CA TRP A 9 -17.28 -10.13 -3.33
C TRP A 9 -16.72 -8.71 -3.39
N PHE A 10 -16.47 -8.19 -4.60
CA PHE A 10 -15.97 -6.83 -4.81
C PHE A 10 -17.00 -5.76 -4.44
N GLU A 11 -18.29 -6.00 -4.70
CA GLU A 11 -19.39 -5.13 -4.27
C GLU A 11 -19.53 -5.11 -2.74
N ASP A 12 -19.37 -6.27 -2.11
CA ASP A 12 -19.43 -6.42 -0.65
C ASP A 12 -18.19 -5.86 0.05
N HIS A 13 -17.05 -5.75 -0.70
CA HIS A 13 -15.78 -5.22 -0.22
C HIS A 13 -15.30 -4.09 -1.16
N PRO A 14 -16.01 -2.97 -1.19
CA PRO A 14 -15.74 -1.87 -2.13
C PRO A 14 -14.44 -1.15 -1.81
N GLY A 15 -13.35 -1.80 -1.60
CA GLY A 15 -12.05 -1.22 -1.31
C GLY A 15 -12.15 0.08 -0.49
N LYS A 16 -11.22 0.36 0.36
CA LYS A 16 -11.23 1.54 1.21
C LYS A 16 -11.53 2.80 0.38
N MET A 17 -12.70 3.39 0.57
CA MET A 17 -12.87 4.79 0.18
C MET A 17 -11.87 5.58 1.00
N THR A 18 -11.08 6.41 0.35
CA THR A 18 -10.08 7.26 1.01
C THR A 18 -10.75 8.03 2.13
N ASP A 19 -10.54 7.57 3.37
CA ASP A 19 -10.98 8.31 4.52
C ASP A 19 -10.27 9.65 4.55
N THR A 20 -11.02 10.66 4.86
CA THR A 20 -10.49 12.00 5.03
C THR A 20 -9.84 12.06 6.40
N TYR A 21 -8.52 12.10 6.43
CA TYR A 21 -7.79 12.30 7.67
C TYR A 21 -7.50 13.77 7.90
N SER A 22 -7.62 14.19 9.17
CA SER A 22 -7.05 15.46 9.62
C SER A 22 -5.52 15.40 9.76
N GLN A 23 -4.94 14.21 9.62
CA GLN A 23 -3.51 13.95 9.75
C GLN A 23 -2.83 13.81 8.37
N ALA A 24 -1.50 13.92 8.37
CA ALA A 24 -0.71 13.70 7.17
C ALA A 24 -0.79 12.24 6.70
N GLY A 25 -1.35 12.02 5.53
CA GLY A 25 -1.52 10.69 4.94
C GLY A 25 -0.26 10.17 4.25
N SER A 26 -0.13 8.85 4.19
CA SER A 26 1.02 8.17 3.58
C SER A 26 1.21 8.48 2.09
N SER A 27 0.16 8.77 1.35
CA SER A 27 0.23 9.15 -0.07
C SER A 27 0.97 10.48 -0.31
N SER A 28 1.01 11.36 0.69
CA SER A 28 1.71 12.65 0.64
C SER A 28 3.14 12.59 1.19
N ALA A 29 3.57 11.44 1.74
CA ALA A 29 4.85 11.29 2.45
C ALA A 29 6.08 11.71 1.62
N ASP A 30 6.14 11.32 0.34
CA ASP A 30 7.25 11.70 -0.54
C ASP A 30 7.34 13.23 -0.76
N THR A 31 6.19 13.87 -0.90
CA THR A 31 6.11 15.32 -1.09
C THR A 31 6.49 16.06 0.18
N ILE A 32 6.07 15.57 1.35
CA ILE A 32 6.39 16.16 2.65
C ILE A 32 7.88 16.00 2.95
N ALA A 33 8.44 14.79 2.75
CA ALA A 33 9.82 14.47 3.12
C ALA A 33 10.87 15.14 2.23
N TYR A 34 10.62 15.22 0.93
CA TYR A 34 11.66 15.63 -0.02
C TYR A 34 11.37 16.97 -0.70
N GLY A 35 10.17 17.50 -0.53
CA GLY A 35 9.71 18.68 -1.25
C GLY A 35 9.80 18.49 -2.77
N LYS A 36 8.84 18.99 -3.50
CA LYS A 36 9.03 19.21 -4.94
C LYS A 36 9.30 20.69 -5.09
N HIS A 37 10.31 21.06 -5.90
CA HIS A 37 10.57 22.46 -6.23
C HIS A 37 9.33 23.15 -6.81
N GLU A 38 8.41 22.37 -7.35
CA GLU A 38 7.07 22.78 -7.77
C GLU A 38 6.04 21.86 -7.13
N LEU A 39 5.51 22.27 -5.98
CA LEU A 39 4.30 21.64 -5.44
C LEU A 39 3.16 21.92 -6.43
N SER A 40 2.45 20.88 -6.86
CA SER A 40 1.22 21.08 -7.62
C SER A 40 0.26 21.94 -6.78
N GLY A 41 -0.56 22.76 -7.42
CA GLY A 41 -1.56 23.57 -6.70
C GLY A 41 -2.44 22.74 -5.77
N GLN A 42 -2.74 21.50 -6.16
CA GLN A 42 -3.46 20.51 -5.35
C GLN A 42 -2.70 20.14 -4.07
N THR A 43 -1.40 19.87 -4.16
CA THR A 43 -0.59 19.50 -2.97
C THR A 43 -0.48 20.68 -1.99
N VAL A 44 -0.35 21.91 -2.50
CA VAL A 44 -0.35 23.11 -1.64
C VAL A 44 -1.68 23.28 -0.92
N GLU A 45 -2.79 23.03 -1.60
CA GLU A 45 -4.11 23.13 -0.99
C GLU A 45 -4.36 22.02 0.03
N GLU A 46 -3.92 20.81 -0.22
CA GLU A 46 -3.95 19.69 0.73
C GLU A 46 -3.15 20.02 2.01
N LEU A 47 -1.95 20.56 1.87
CA LEU A 47 -1.14 21.01 3.01
C LEU A 47 -1.81 22.16 3.77
N ARG A 48 -2.45 23.12 3.08
CA ARG A 48 -3.20 24.20 3.72
C ARG A 48 -4.39 23.67 4.51
N LYS A 49 -5.14 22.70 3.95
CA LYS A 49 -6.25 22.06 4.64
C LYS A 49 -5.76 21.31 5.87
N PHE A 50 -4.67 20.55 5.76
CA PHE A 50 -4.04 19.90 6.88
C PHE A 50 -3.69 20.86 8.01
N VAL A 51 -3.00 21.97 7.71
CA VAL A 51 -2.63 23.01 8.71
C VAL A 51 -3.84 23.63 9.36
N ARG A 52 -4.98 23.73 8.66
CA ARG A 52 -6.25 24.26 9.19
C ARG A 52 -7.09 23.23 9.95
N GLY A 53 -6.64 21.96 10.02
CA GLY A 53 -7.45 20.87 10.58
C GLY A 53 -8.69 20.52 9.74
N GLU A 54 -8.71 20.93 8.46
CA GLU A 54 -9.78 20.62 7.54
C GLU A 54 -9.55 19.22 6.94
N SER A 55 -10.65 18.46 6.71
CA SER A 55 -10.53 17.14 6.09
C SER A 55 -10.08 17.25 4.64
N ASN A 56 -9.12 16.41 4.25
CA ASN A 56 -8.68 16.27 2.86
C ASN A 56 -9.72 15.45 2.06
N SER A 57 -10.87 16.05 1.76
CA SER A 57 -11.70 15.49 0.70
C SER A 57 -11.01 15.75 -0.64
N SER A 58 -10.21 14.82 -1.09
CA SER A 58 -9.70 14.85 -2.46
C SER A 58 -10.88 14.72 -3.40
N GLY A 59 -11.39 15.84 -3.87
CA GLY A 59 -12.25 15.84 -5.04
C GLY A 59 -11.43 15.26 -6.19
N GLY A 60 -11.58 13.95 -6.43
CA GLY A 60 -10.87 13.28 -7.51
C GLY A 60 -11.25 13.94 -8.83
N ASN A 61 -10.27 14.32 -9.62
CA ASN A 61 -10.48 14.65 -11.02
C ASN A 61 -11.11 13.44 -11.71
N MET A 62 -12.26 13.58 -12.34
CA MET A 62 -12.96 12.50 -13.06
C MET A 62 -12.05 11.73 -14.03
N ALA A 63 -11.01 12.36 -14.59
CA ALA A 63 -10.00 11.72 -15.44
C ALA A 63 -9.18 10.62 -14.72
N ASN A 64 -9.25 10.54 -13.39
CA ASN A 64 -8.52 9.55 -12.59
C ASN A 64 -9.39 8.42 -12.03
N GLU A 65 -10.71 8.48 -12.19
CA GLU A 65 -11.63 7.48 -11.62
C GLU A 65 -11.39 6.09 -12.19
N ASP A 66 -11.21 5.97 -13.51
CA ASP A 66 -10.91 4.70 -14.16
C ASP A 66 -9.56 4.11 -13.71
N ALA A 67 -8.58 4.95 -13.42
CA ALA A 67 -7.28 4.50 -12.94
C ALA A 67 -7.37 4.02 -11.48
N LEU A 68 -8.13 4.74 -10.66
CA LEU A 68 -8.41 4.35 -9.27
C LEU A 68 -9.23 3.06 -9.22
N TYR A 69 -10.28 2.97 -10.05
CA TYR A 69 -11.10 1.77 -10.15
C TYR A 69 -10.30 0.54 -10.59
N ARG A 70 -9.46 0.69 -11.63
CA ARG A 70 -8.53 -0.38 -12.05
C ARG A 70 -7.54 -0.75 -10.97
N GLY A 71 -7.00 0.23 -10.24
CA GLY A 71 -6.13 -0.02 -9.09
C GLY A 71 -6.82 -0.94 -8.07
N LYS A 72 -8.02 -0.60 -7.67
CA LYS A 72 -8.82 -1.37 -6.70
C LYS A 72 -9.16 -2.79 -7.18
N ILE A 73 -9.56 -2.96 -8.44
CA ILE A 73 -9.84 -4.29 -9.01
C ILE A 73 -8.60 -5.19 -8.96
N LEU A 74 -7.41 -4.62 -9.11
CA LEU A 74 -6.17 -5.38 -9.17
C LEU A 74 -5.55 -5.65 -7.79
N GLU A 75 -6.07 -5.07 -6.72
CA GLU A 75 -5.56 -5.31 -5.36
C GLU A 75 -5.71 -6.77 -4.93
N ALA A 76 -6.90 -7.35 -5.03
CA ALA A 76 -7.13 -8.74 -4.63
C ALA A 76 -6.29 -9.76 -5.44
N PRO A 77 -6.20 -9.68 -6.78
CA PRO A 77 -5.23 -10.47 -7.54
C PRO A 77 -3.79 -10.25 -7.09
N ASN A 78 -3.39 -9.02 -6.76
CA ASN A 78 -2.05 -8.73 -6.28
C ASN A 78 -1.78 -9.40 -4.92
N VAL A 79 -2.73 -9.35 -3.98
CA VAL A 79 -2.64 -10.09 -2.71
C VAL A 79 -2.44 -11.58 -2.96
N MET A 80 -3.24 -12.19 -3.82
CA MET A 80 -3.13 -13.61 -4.15
C MET A 80 -1.78 -13.97 -4.76
N MET A 81 -1.26 -13.14 -5.65
CA MET A 81 0.06 -13.36 -6.26
C MET A 81 1.18 -13.20 -5.24
N THR A 82 1.07 -12.22 -4.35
CA THR A 82 2.02 -12.02 -3.25
C THR A 82 2.05 -13.23 -2.31
N LEU A 83 0.89 -13.70 -1.86
CA LEU A 83 0.80 -14.89 -1.00
C LEU A 83 1.38 -16.14 -1.70
N ARG A 84 1.05 -16.34 -2.97
CA ARG A 84 1.63 -17.42 -3.77
C ARG A 84 3.16 -17.32 -3.89
N TYR A 85 3.68 -16.12 -4.01
CA TYR A 85 5.13 -15.89 -4.04
C TYR A 85 5.77 -16.22 -2.68
N LEU A 86 5.19 -15.75 -1.58
CA LEU A 86 5.68 -15.97 -0.23
C LEU A 86 5.66 -17.45 0.16
N CYS A 87 4.65 -18.21 -0.27
CA CYS A 87 4.55 -19.65 -0.06
C CYS A 87 5.67 -20.48 -0.74
N LYS A 88 6.54 -19.86 -1.54
CA LYS A 88 7.76 -20.50 -2.01
C LYS A 88 8.85 -20.56 -0.93
N PHE A 89 8.74 -19.76 0.12
CA PHE A 89 9.76 -19.59 1.15
C PHE A 89 9.29 -20.02 2.55
N THR A 90 7.99 -20.28 2.70
CA THR A 90 7.41 -20.72 3.97
C THR A 90 6.10 -21.44 3.74
N ASP A 91 5.67 -22.22 4.75
CA ASP A 91 4.38 -22.87 4.74
C ASP A 91 3.24 -21.86 4.84
N PRO A 92 2.11 -22.08 4.14
CA PRO A 92 0.94 -21.18 4.21
C PRO A 92 0.45 -20.93 5.64
N GLU A 93 0.53 -21.93 6.52
CA GLU A 93 0.11 -21.84 7.93
C GLU A 93 0.99 -20.88 8.76
N ASN A 94 2.17 -20.53 8.24
CA ASN A 94 3.04 -19.53 8.86
C ASN A 94 2.61 -18.09 8.57
N ILE A 95 1.63 -17.88 7.69
CA ILE A 95 1.20 -16.57 7.23
C ILE A 95 -0.25 -16.32 7.67
N THR A 96 -0.47 -15.28 8.46
CA THR A 96 -1.80 -14.67 8.60
C THR A 96 -1.88 -13.47 7.67
N SER A 97 -2.94 -13.41 6.88
CA SER A 97 -3.17 -12.36 5.87
C SER A 97 -4.45 -11.60 6.19
N THR A 98 -4.37 -10.28 6.25
CA THR A 98 -5.52 -9.39 6.47
C THR A 98 -5.69 -8.48 5.26
N TYR A 99 -6.76 -8.71 4.50
CA TYR A 99 -7.16 -7.90 3.35
C TYR A 99 -8.69 -7.94 3.17
N PRO A 100 -9.34 -6.82 2.91
CA PRO A 100 -8.81 -5.46 3.03
C PRO A 100 -8.58 -5.06 4.48
N VAL A 101 -7.65 -4.12 4.71
CA VAL A 101 -7.47 -3.49 6.02
C VAL A 101 -8.42 -2.30 6.10
N MET A 102 -9.46 -2.39 6.92
CA MET A 102 -10.55 -1.41 6.94
C MET A 102 -10.25 -0.16 7.77
N GLU A 103 -9.49 -0.32 8.85
CA GLU A 103 -9.22 0.79 9.75
C GLU A 103 -7.84 1.39 9.51
N PRO A 104 -7.71 2.73 9.56
CA PRO A 104 -6.42 3.40 9.45
C PRO A 104 -5.59 3.18 10.69
N ASP A 105 -4.28 3.13 10.51
CA ASP A 105 -3.33 3.24 11.58
C ASP A 105 -3.03 4.72 11.84
N VAL A 106 -3.14 5.17 13.08
CA VAL A 106 -2.94 6.56 13.48
C VAL A 106 -1.79 6.66 14.48
N TYR A 107 -0.88 7.57 14.21
CA TYR A 107 0.21 7.91 15.12
C TYR A 107 0.06 9.34 15.60
N ASP A 108 -0.65 9.52 16.70
CA ASP A 108 -1.09 10.82 17.22
C ASP A 108 0.07 11.75 17.57
N ALA A 109 1.18 11.19 18.08
CA ALA A 109 2.34 12.00 18.48
C ALA A 109 2.94 12.83 17.34
N LEU A 110 2.81 12.38 16.10
CA LEU A 110 3.28 13.08 14.90
C LEU A 110 2.13 13.55 14.00
N GLN A 111 0.89 13.38 14.42
CA GLN A 111 -0.29 13.71 13.60
C GLN A 111 -0.26 13.03 12.23
N MET A 112 0.15 11.77 12.21
CA MET A 112 0.25 10.94 11.01
C MET A 112 -0.86 9.90 10.99
N ALA A 113 -1.37 9.59 9.80
CA ALA A 113 -2.29 8.50 9.60
C ALA A 113 -1.93 7.72 8.34
N SER A 114 -2.22 6.44 8.32
CA SER A 114 -1.97 5.57 7.19
C SER A 114 -3.10 4.59 6.96
N SER A 115 -3.45 4.42 5.71
CA SER A 115 -4.25 3.31 5.23
C SER A 115 -3.33 2.31 4.57
N VAL A 116 -3.10 1.18 5.24
CA VAL A 116 -2.35 0.06 4.68
C VAL A 116 -3.29 -0.78 3.83
N ASP A 117 -2.87 -1.16 2.63
CA ASP A 117 -3.70 -1.95 1.73
C ASP A 117 -3.87 -3.38 2.24
N HIS A 118 -2.78 -3.98 2.71
CA HIS A 118 -2.71 -5.39 3.11
C HIS A 118 -1.70 -5.57 4.25
N LYS A 119 -2.06 -6.33 5.28
CA LYS A 119 -1.18 -6.72 6.38
C LYS A 119 -0.90 -8.22 6.34
N LEU A 120 0.34 -8.57 6.62
CA LEU A 120 0.82 -9.94 6.79
C LEU A 120 1.38 -10.09 8.20
N TYR A 121 1.22 -11.27 8.76
CA TYR A 121 1.89 -11.64 10.00
C TYR A 121 2.59 -12.99 9.83
N PHE A 122 3.90 -13.01 10.01
CA PHE A 122 4.71 -14.23 9.99
C PHE A 122 4.89 -14.75 11.41
N HIS A 123 4.33 -15.92 11.71
CA HIS A 123 4.42 -16.55 13.04
C HIS A 123 5.85 -17.02 13.34
N LYS A 124 6.60 -17.44 12.32
CA LYS A 124 8.00 -17.87 12.40
C LYS A 124 8.84 -17.08 11.41
N PRO A 125 10.17 -16.96 11.66
CA PRO A 125 11.07 -16.28 10.73
C PRO A 125 10.97 -16.85 9.31
N VAL A 126 10.93 -15.96 8.32
CA VAL A 126 10.93 -16.29 6.89
C VAL A 126 12.09 -15.60 6.22
N HIS A 127 12.88 -16.34 5.45
CA HIS A 127 14.02 -15.82 4.70
C HIS A 127 13.60 -15.58 3.26
N ILE A 128 13.47 -14.33 2.88
CA ILE A 128 13.05 -13.93 1.52
C ILE A 128 14.27 -13.39 0.78
N PRO A 129 14.59 -13.92 -0.42
CA PRO A 129 15.72 -13.43 -1.19
C PRO A 129 15.51 -11.97 -1.60
N VAL A 130 16.59 -11.18 -1.52
CA VAL A 130 16.58 -9.79 -1.99
C VAL A 130 16.55 -9.78 -3.52
N PRO A 131 15.55 -9.18 -4.16
CA PRO A 131 15.46 -9.15 -5.61
C PRO A 131 16.70 -8.51 -6.25
N GLY A 132 17.27 -9.19 -7.25
CA GLY A 132 18.42 -8.71 -7.99
C GLY A 132 19.77 -8.79 -7.27
N VAL A 133 19.83 -9.30 -6.04
CA VAL A 133 21.06 -9.47 -5.28
C VAL A 133 21.27 -10.94 -4.93
N LYS A 134 22.37 -11.52 -5.45
CA LYS A 134 22.66 -12.93 -5.26
C LYS A 134 23.04 -13.21 -3.80
N ASP A 135 22.54 -14.32 -3.26
CA ASP A 135 22.87 -14.85 -1.93
C ASP A 135 22.57 -13.89 -0.75
N GLN A 136 21.70 -12.89 -0.96
CA GLN A 136 21.20 -12.04 0.11
C GLN A 136 19.73 -12.32 0.41
N TYR A 137 19.41 -12.30 1.71
CA TYR A 137 18.08 -12.58 2.23
C TYR A 137 17.70 -11.54 3.28
N VAL A 138 16.42 -11.18 3.30
CA VAL A 138 15.82 -10.47 4.43
C VAL A 138 15.07 -11.50 5.27
N THR A 139 15.31 -11.48 6.57
CA THR A 139 14.56 -12.31 7.52
C THR A 139 13.44 -11.48 8.11
N MET A 140 12.20 -11.89 7.88
CA MET A 140 11.01 -11.22 8.39
C MET A 140 10.28 -12.12 9.38
N GLN A 141 9.78 -11.52 10.46
CA GLN A 141 8.91 -12.16 11.45
C GLN A 141 7.99 -11.08 12.05
N GLY A 142 6.80 -11.47 12.48
CA GLY A 142 5.81 -10.54 13.02
C GLY A 142 5.03 -9.81 11.92
N GLU A 143 4.58 -8.60 12.22
CA GLU A 143 3.76 -7.81 11.30
C GLU A 143 4.61 -7.21 10.16
N VAL A 144 4.10 -7.37 8.96
CA VAL A 144 4.67 -6.82 7.73
C VAL A 144 3.55 -6.12 6.97
N ILE A 145 3.72 -4.86 6.68
CA ILE A 145 2.80 -4.13 5.80
C ILE A 145 3.09 -4.48 4.34
N ASN A 146 2.06 -4.54 3.53
CA ASN A 146 2.22 -4.79 2.10
C ASN A 146 1.46 -3.73 1.31
N GLU A 147 2.20 -2.84 0.69
CA GLU A 147 1.69 -1.82 -0.22
C GLU A 147 1.46 -2.42 -1.59
N LEU A 148 0.23 -2.35 -2.07
CA LEU A 148 -0.19 -2.95 -3.34
C LEU A 148 -0.13 -1.91 -4.46
N LYS A 149 0.61 -2.21 -5.51
CA LYS A 149 0.72 -1.34 -6.69
C LYS A 149 0.42 -2.12 -7.96
N SER A 150 -0.24 -1.45 -8.90
CA SER A 150 -0.42 -1.95 -10.25
C SER A 150 0.28 -1.01 -11.23
N GLN A 151 1.10 -1.54 -12.12
CA GLN A 151 1.80 -0.76 -13.14
C GLN A 151 1.50 -1.28 -14.54
N MET A 152 1.03 -0.39 -15.40
CA MET A 152 0.80 -0.71 -16.82
C MET A 152 2.10 -0.82 -17.61
N VAL A 153 3.11 -0.06 -17.21
CA VAL A 153 4.45 -0.01 -17.83
C VAL A 153 5.48 0.18 -16.71
N GLY A 154 6.50 -0.66 -16.67
CA GLY A 154 7.56 -0.52 -15.69
C GLY A 154 8.71 -1.48 -16.02
N ASN A 155 9.91 -1.05 -15.70
CA ASN A 155 11.15 -1.81 -15.79
C ASN A 155 11.45 -2.62 -14.53
N GLY A 156 10.48 -2.71 -13.60
CA GLY A 156 10.65 -3.39 -12.31
C GLY A 156 11.37 -2.53 -11.25
N GLU A 157 11.72 -1.29 -11.55
CA GLU A 157 12.33 -0.41 -10.57
C GLU A 157 11.31 0.06 -9.52
N LEU A 158 11.74 0.02 -8.27
CA LEU A 158 10.97 0.53 -7.15
C LEU A 158 10.98 2.07 -7.16
N LYS A 159 9.83 2.67 -7.31
CA LYS A 159 9.73 4.14 -7.31
C LYS A 159 9.96 4.70 -5.90
N ARG A 160 10.68 5.82 -5.80
CA ARG A 160 10.97 6.50 -4.53
C ARG A 160 9.71 6.80 -3.71
N ASN A 161 8.64 7.25 -4.34
CA ASN A 161 7.39 7.54 -3.65
C ASN A 161 6.76 6.30 -2.98
N TYR A 162 6.97 5.09 -3.50
CA TYR A 162 6.51 3.86 -2.84
C TYR A 162 7.32 3.58 -1.57
N ILE A 163 8.64 3.84 -1.62
CA ILE A 163 9.50 3.71 -0.45
C ILE A 163 9.08 4.71 0.63
N SER A 164 8.86 5.97 0.25
CA SER A 164 8.41 7.02 1.19
C SER A 164 7.06 6.69 1.81
N GLN A 165 6.12 6.19 1.00
CA GLN A 165 4.81 5.74 1.46
C GLN A 165 4.92 4.58 2.45
N SER A 166 5.70 3.55 2.12
CA SER A 166 5.91 2.40 2.99
C SER A 166 6.61 2.76 4.30
N ASN A 167 7.59 3.67 4.27
CA ASN A 167 8.23 4.17 5.49
C ASN A 167 7.23 4.91 6.38
N HIS A 168 6.38 5.74 5.81
CA HIS A 168 5.31 6.41 6.56
C HIS A 168 4.35 5.41 7.19
N GLN A 169 3.94 4.38 6.43
CA GLN A 169 3.09 3.31 6.93
C GLN A 169 3.74 2.55 8.09
N MET A 170 5.02 2.19 7.98
CA MET A 170 5.76 1.54 9.07
C MET A 170 5.79 2.39 10.34
N VAL A 171 5.96 3.70 10.22
CA VAL A 171 5.90 4.61 11.38
C VAL A 171 4.52 4.60 12.02
N CYS A 172 3.44 4.64 11.23
CA CYS A 172 2.06 4.65 11.76
C CYS A 172 1.69 3.32 12.42
N THR A 173 2.13 2.20 11.86
CA THR A 173 1.80 0.84 12.36
C THR A 173 2.75 0.35 13.45
N GLY A 174 3.93 0.93 13.57
CA GLY A 174 5.03 0.40 14.38
C GLY A 174 5.68 -0.85 13.77
N GLY A 175 5.45 -1.13 12.48
CA GLY A 175 6.02 -2.28 11.78
C GLY A 175 7.48 -2.08 11.40
N ASP A 176 8.26 -3.16 11.46
CA ASP A 176 9.69 -3.16 11.12
C ASP A 176 9.95 -3.44 9.63
N PHE A 177 8.96 -3.98 8.92
CA PHE A 177 9.11 -4.43 7.54
C PHE A 177 7.96 -3.94 6.67
N ALA A 178 8.30 -3.59 5.44
CA ALA A 178 7.33 -3.32 4.39
C ALA A 178 7.68 -4.12 3.12
N LEU A 179 6.65 -4.67 2.49
CA LEU A 179 6.69 -5.18 1.13
C LEU A 179 6.02 -4.17 0.21
N VAL A 180 6.55 -4.02 -0.99
CA VAL A 180 5.87 -3.33 -2.07
C VAL A 180 5.61 -4.35 -3.17
N SER A 181 4.37 -4.79 -3.26
CA SER A 181 3.96 -5.76 -4.26
C SER A 181 3.48 -5.06 -5.52
N VAL A 182 4.23 -5.18 -6.61
CA VAL A 182 3.94 -4.50 -7.85
C VAL A 182 3.44 -5.50 -8.90
N LEU A 183 2.15 -5.50 -9.17
CA LEU A 183 1.58 -6.30 -10.25
C LEU A 183 1.87 -5.63 -11.59
N SER A 184 2.67 -6.28 -12.42
CA SER A 184 3.02 -5.79 -13.75
C SER A 184 1.91 -6.10 -14.78
N LYS A 185 1.96 -5.44 -15.94
CA LYS A 185 1.05 -5.65 -17.07
C LYS A 185 0.96 -7.12 -17.51
N ASN A 186 2.02 -7.89 -17.29
CA ASN A 186 2.09 -9.30 -17.69
C ASN A 186 1.64 -10.25 -16.56
N GLY A 187 1.06 -9.74 -15.47
CA GLY A 187 0.64 -10.57 -14.33
C GLY A 187 1.79 -11.20 -13.56
N GLN A 188 3.00 -10.66 -13.68
CA GLN A 188 4.18 -11.05 -12.90
C GLN A 188 4.34 -10.08 -11.71
N LEU A 189 4.64 -10.65 -10.57
CA LEU A 189 5.14 -9.93 -9.41
C LEU A 189 6.63 -9.68 -9.55
#